data_c0cd2f4a6004655c422aff2e08f2a547
#
_entry.id   c0cd2f4a6004655c422aff2e08f2a547
#
_cell.length_a   1.000
_cell.length_b   1.000
_cell.length_c   1.000
_cell.angle_alpha   90.00
_cell.angle_beta   90.00
_cell.angle_gamma   90.00
#
_symmetry.space_group_name_H-M   'P 1'
#
loop_
_entity.id
_entity.type
_entity.pdbx_description
1 polymer ?
#
loop_
_entity_poly.entity_id
_entity_poly.type
_entity_poly.pdbx_seq_one_letter_code
_entity_poly.pdbx_strand_id
1 'polypeptide(L)'
;MIENHNRCSKVSDTKICPNCYSPKIIKNGKTKTKKQQYFCKNCNKRFLDFYTYQAYRYGINNDIIALTKEGTGIRSTARLLKISPTTLLARIITISKKVVQPSIPKGKIYQVDEIRTYVIRKDKLIWIVYALEKQSKNVVSFNIGRR
;
A
#
# COMPACT_ATOMS: atom_id res chain seq x y z
N MET A 1 -17.85 11.40 16.68
CA MET A 1 -18.54 10.63 15.59
C MET A 1 -17.54 10.41 14.48
N ILE A 2 -17.08 9.18 14.31
CA ILE A 2 -16.15 8.80 13.23
C ILE A 2 -17.02 8.46 12.05
N GLU A 3 -17.13 9.38 11.09
CA GLU A 3 -17.84 9.12 9.84
C GLU A 3 -17.13 8.02 9.06
N ASN A 4 -17.83 6.94 8.88
CA ASN A 4 -17.41 5.75 8.13
C ASN A 4 -17.38 6.07 6.63
N HIS A 5 -16.29 6.66 6.13
CA HIS A 5 -16.06 6.93 4.70
C HIS A 5 -15.71 5.67 3.89
N ASN A 6 -16.27 4.52 4.27
CA ASN A 6 -16.03 3.22 3.64
C ASN A 6 -16.99 2.87 2.50
N ARG A 7 -17.70 3.83 1.95
CA ARG A 7 -18.48 3.61 0.72
C ARG A 7 -17.67 4.11 -0.46
N CYS A 8 -17.15 3.16 -1.23
CA CYS A 8 -16.82 3.44 -2.64
C CYS A 8 -18.11 3.96 -3.27
N SER A 9 -18.23 5.28 -3.43
CA SER A 9 -19.43 5.90 -3.99
C SER A 9 -19.66 5.34 -5.39
N LYS A 10 -20.90 4.92 -5.67
CA LYS A 10 -21.27 4.41 -7.00
C LYS A 10 -21.15 5.54 -8.00
N VAL A 11 -20.55 5.28 -9.13
CA VAL A 11 -20.47 6.26 -10.24
C VAL A 11 -21.86 6.67 -10.72
N SER A 12 -22.83 5.76 -10.62
CA SER A 12 -24.25 6.07 -10.91
C SER A 12 -24.81 7.22 -10.07
N ASP A 13 -24.31 7.41 -8.85
CA ASP A 13 -24.77 8.45 -7.94
C ASP A 13 -24.07 9.79 -8.21
N THR A 14 -22.79 9.77 -8.58
CA THR A 14 -21.97 10.95 -8.82
C THR A 14 -21.94 11.40 -10.29
N LYS A 15 -22.20 10.47 -11.23
CA LYS A 15 -22.15 10.70 -12.70
C LYS A 15 -20.88 11.39 -13.21
N ILE A 16 -19.73 11.13 -12.57
CA ILE A 16 -18.43 11.69 -12.93
C ILE A 16 -17.38 10.58 -13.10
N CYS A 17 -16.38 10.83 -13.95
CA CYS A 17 -15.27 9.92 -14.17
C CYS A 17 -14.31 9.92 -12.97
N PRO A 18 -13.97 8.77 -12.35
CA PRO A 18 -13.06 8.71 -11.21
C PRO A 18 -11.60 9.03 -11.55
N ASN A 19 -11.24 9.12 -12.84
CA ASN A 19 -9.88 9.40 -13.28
C ASN A 19 -9.62 10.86 -13.66
N CYS A 20 -10.58 11.51 -14.32
CA CYS A 20 -10.42 12.89 -14.82
C CYS A 20 -11.55 13.82 -14.38
N TYR A 21 -12.44 13.36 -13.53
CA TYR A 21 -13.60 14.09 -12.98
C TYR A 21 -14.54 14.69 -14.03
N SER A 22 -14.44 14.25 -15.28
CA SER A 22 -15.33 14.72 -16.36
C SER A 22 -16.73 14.11 -16.22
N PRO A 23 -17.80 14.88 -16.45
CA PRO A 23 -19.16 14.35 -16.51
C PRO A 23 -19.49 13.64 -17.84
N LYS A 24 -18.57 13.70 -18.84
CA LYS A 24 -18.76 13.06 -20.17
C LYS A 24 -18.55 11.55 -20.11
N ILE A 25 -19.42 10.84 -19.39
CA ILE A 25 -19.40 9.38 -19.28
C ILE A 25 -20.62 8.77 -19.99
N ILE A 26 -20.43 7.59 -20.55
CA ILE A 26 -21.49 6.79 -21.16
C ILE A 26 -21.52 5.39 -20.57
N LYS A 27 -22.68 4.75 -20.53
CA LYS A 27 -22.83 3.34 -20.15
C LYS A 27 -22.20 2.47 -21.25
N ASN A 28 -21.36 1.50 -20.85
CA ASN A 28 -20.63 0.61 -21.75
C ASN A 28 -20.91 -0.86 -21.40
N GLY A 29 -22.19 -1.23 -21.34
CA GLY A 29 -22.61 -2.58 -21.03
C GLY A 29 -22.45 -2.98 -19.57
N LYS A 30 -22.59 -4.28 -19.29
CA LYS A 30 -22.44 -4.89 -17.97
C LYS A 30 -21.36 -5.98 -18.01
N THR A 31 -20.65 -6.18 -16.90
CA THR A 31 -19.72 -7.30 -16.72
C THR A 31 -20.46 -8.62 -16.56
N LYS A 32 -19.72 -9.75 -16.62
CA LYS A 32 -20.27 -11.09 -16.29
C LYS A 32 -20.87 -11.12 -14.87
N THR A 33 -20.39 -10.27 -13.95
CA THR A 33 -20.90 -10.12 -12.58
C THR A 33 -22.04 -9.11 -12.47
N LYS A 34 -22.70 -8.76 -13.59
CA LYS A 34 -23.84 -7.84 -13.69
C LYS A 34 -23.57 -6.40 -13.24
N LYS A 35 -22.29 -6.02 -13.00
CA LYS A 35 -21.92 -4.65 -12.66
C LYS A 35 -21.92 -3.77 -13.91
N GLN A 36 -22.41 -2.53 -13.78
CA GLN A 36 -22.41 -1.56 -14.86
C GLN A 36 -20.98 -1.12 -15.18
N GLN A 37 -20.60 -1.14 -16.45
CA GLN A 37 -19.38 -0.51 -16.95
C GLN A 37 -19.69 0.86 -17.53
N TYR A 38 -18.74 1.76 -17.39
CA TYR A 38 -18.76 3.09 -17.96
C TYR A 38 -17.52 3.33 -18.81
N PHE A 39 -17.66 4.23 -19.78
CA PHE A 39 -16.58 4.73 -20.61
C PHE A 39 -16.56 6.25 -20.54
N CYS A 40 -15.39 6.84 -20.27
CA CYS A 40 -15.21 8.28 -20.26
C CYS A 40 -14.76 8.75 -21.66
N LYS A 41 -15.52 9.65 -22.27
CA LYS A 41 -15.19 10.24 -23.57
C LYS A 41 -14.02 11.22 -23.52
N ASN A 42 -13.67 11.73 -22.32
CA ASN A 42 -12.60 12.71 -22.16
C ASN A 42 -11.22 12.06 -22.01
N CYS A 43 -11.10 10.99 -21.21
CA CYS A 43 -9.81 10.32 -20.96
C CYS A 43 -9.72 8.90 -21.53
N ASN A 44 -10.74 8.47 -22.28
CA ASN A 44 -10.86 7.17 -22.95
C ASN A 44 -10.69 5.95 -22.03
N LYS A 45 -10.87 6.11 -20.71
CA LYS A 45 -10.78 5.02 -19.74
C LYS A 45 -12.13 4.35 -19.52
N ARG A 46 -12.08 3.01 -19.38
CA ARG A 46 -13.21 2.20 -18.93
C ARG A 46 -13.11 1.96 -17.45
N PHE A 47 -14.22 1.97 -16.74
CA PHE A 47 -14.28 1.72 -15.31
C PHE A 47 -15.64 1.11 -14.92
N LEU A 48 -15.69 0.53 -13.71
CA LEU A 48 -16.90 -0.08 -13.18
C LEU A 48 -17.65 0.91 -12.29
N ASP A 49 -18.95 0.71 -12.16
CA ASP A 49 -19.81 1.48 -11.26
C ASP A 49 -19.28 1.46 -9.84
N PHE A 50 -18.89 0.28 -9.35
CA PHE A 50 -18.24 0.14 -8.06
C PHE A 50 -17.31 -1.08 -8.03
N TYR A 51 -16.24 -0.96 -7.27
CA TYR A 51 -15.29 -2.04 -7.04
C TYR A 51 -15.59 -2.70 -5.70
N THR A 52 -15.79 -4.02 -5.68
CA THR A 52 -15.98 -4.79 -4.44
C THR A 52 -14.70 -5.34 -3.86
N TYR A 53 -13.61 -5.37 -4.65
CA TYR A 53 -12.33 -5.90 -4.20
C TYR A 53 -11.62 -4.89 -3.29
N GLN A 54 -11.37 -5.31 -2.04
CA GLN A 54 -10.83 -4.45 -0.98
C GLN A 54 -9.48 -3.80 -1.28
N ALA A 55 -8.70 -4.37 -2.21
CA ALA A 55 -7.42 -3.78 -2.61
C ALA A 55 -7.53 -2.37 -3.24
N TYR A 56 -8.71 -1.98 -3.70
CA TYR A 56 -8.96 -0.65 -4.28
C TYR A 56 -9.61 0.32 -3.29
N ARG A 57 -9.80 -0.10 -2.04
CA ARG A 57 -10.35 0.75 -0.99
C ARG A 57 -9.40 1.92 -0.73
N TYR A 58 -9.96 3.11 -0.54
CA TYR A 58 -9.21 4.27 -0.07
C TYR A 58 -8.55 3.96 1.28
N GLY A 59 -7.31 4.38 1.49
CA GLY A 59 -6.59 4.16 2.74
C GLY A 59 -5.97 2.76 2.93
N ILE A 60 -6.18 1.80 2.04
CA ILE A 60 -5.64 0.43 2.17
C ILE A 60 -4.13 0.39 2.41
N ASN A 61 -3.37 1.32 1.84
CA ASN A 61 -1.92 1.38 2.03
C ASN A 61 -1.55 1.80 3.47
N ASN A 62 -2.34 2.70 4.08
CA ASN A 62 -2.14 3.10 5.48
C ASN A 62 -2.41 1.93 6.42
N ASP A 63 -3.47 1.15 6.15
CA ASP A 63 -3.78 -0.05 6.92
C ASP A 63 -2.68 -1.11 6.79
N ILE A 64 -2.10 -1.28 5.58
CA ILE A 64 -0.96 -2.18 5.36
C ILE A 64 0.24 -1.72 6.20
N ILE A 65 0.55 -0.43 6.19
CA ILE A 65 1.66 0.15 6.98
C ILE A 65 1.41 -0.07 8.47
N ALA A 66 0.21 0.23 8.98
CA ALA A 66 -0.13 0.05 10.38
C ALA A 66 0.02 -1.41 10.82
N LEU A 67 -0.59 -2.36 10.10
CA LEU A 67 -0.48 -3.79 10.41
C LEU A 67 0.95 -4.33 10.30
N THR A 68 1.75 -3.79 9.38
CA THR A 68 3.18 -4.14 9.27
C THR A 68 3.97 -3.64 10.48
N LYS A 69 3.69 -2.44 10.98
CA LYS A 69 4.29 -1.89 12.21
C LYS A 69 3.96 -2.72 13.45
N GLU A 70 2.74 -3.27 13.51
CA GLU A 70 2.33 -4.21 14.56
C GLU A 70 2.95 -5.61 14.42
N GLY A 71 3.83 -5.83 13.44
CA GLY A 71 4.51 -7.09 13.24
C GLY A 71 3.64 -8.22 12.69
N THR A 72 2.47 -7.92 12.13
CA THR A 72 1.61 -8.95 11.54
C THR A 72 2.24 -9.56 10.29
N GLY A 73 2.24 -10.91 10.22
CA GLY A 73 2.80 -11.62 9.06
C GLY A 73 1.95 -11.43 7.79
N ILE A 74 2.57 -11.60 6.62
CA ILE A 74 1.96 -11.38 5.29
C ILE A 74 0.60 -12.08 5.13
N ARG A 75 0.51 -13.37 5.50
CA ARG A 75 -0.74 -14.12 5.36
C ARG A 75 -1.83 -13.61 6.28
N SER A 76 -1.49 -13.19 7.50
CA SER A 76 -2.42 -12.64 8.49
C SER A 76 -2.94 -11.28 8.03
N THR A 77 -2.05 -10.39 7.60
CA THR A 77 -2.40 -9.08 7.02
C THR A 77 -3.33 -9.23 5.81
N ALA A 78 -3.03 -10.15 4.90
CA ALA A 78 -3.86 -10.41 3.72
C ALA A 78 -5.27 -10.87 4.11
N ARG A 79 -5.41 -11.75 5.13
CA ARG A 79 -6.71 -12.19 5.65
C ARG A 79 -7.49 -11.05 6.31
N LEU A 80 -6.83 -10.25 7.15
CA LEU A 80 -7.46 -9.11 7.84
C LEU A 80 -7.99 -8.08 6.83
N LEU A 81 -7.21 -7.78 5.80
CA LEU A 81 -7.58 -6.82 4.77
C LEU A 81 -8.47 -7.42 3.65
N LYS A 82 -8.74 -8.73 3.68
CA LYS A 82 -9.53 -9.45 2.67
C LYS A 82 -9.00 -9.26 1.25
N ILE A 83 -7.67 -9.31 1.10
CA ILE A 83 -6.96 -9.24 -0.18
C ILE A 83 -6.07 -10.46 -0.37
N SER A 84 -5.62 -10.73 -1.60
CA SER A 84 -4.69 -11.83 -1.84
C SER A 84 -3.29 -11.50 -1.29
N PRO A 85 -2.52 -12.50 -0.80
CA PRO A 85 -1.13 -12.30 -0.38
C PRO A 85 -0.24 -11.71 -1.49
N THR A 86 -0.47 -12.11 -2.74
CA THR A 86 0.25 -11.58 -3.91
C THR A 86 -0.01 -10.08 -4.10
N THR A 87 -1.28 -9.67 -3.99
CA THR A 87 -1.65 -8.25 -4.06
C THR A 87 -1.05 -7.45 -2.90
N LEU A 88 -1.06 -8.01 -1.68
CA LEU A 88 -0.42 -7.39 -0.53
C LEU A 88 1.07 -7.15 -0.76
N LEU A 89 1.81 -8.18 -1.23
CA LEU A 89 3.25 -8.06 -1.53
C LEU A 89 3.52 -7.00 -2.60
N ALA A 90 2.76 -6.98 -3.68
CA ALA A 90 2.89 -5.95 -4.72
C ALA A 90 2.67 -4.53 -4.16
N ARG A 91 1.71 -4.38 -3.24
CA ARG A 91 1.46 -3.11 -2.55
C ARG A 91 2.60 -2.71 -1.62
N ILE A 92 3.12 -3.64 -0.82
CA ILE A 92 4.29 -3.40 0.06
C ILE A 92 5.48 -2.93 -0.77
N ILE A 93 5.79 -3.58 -1.90
CA ILE A 93 6.85 -3.14 -2.82
C ILE A 93 6.59 -1.72 -3.35
N THR A 94 5.34 -1.40 -3.70
CA THR A 94 5.00 -0.05 -4.18
C THR A 94 5.14 1.00 -3.08
N ILE A 95 4.79 0.67 -1.85
CA ILE A 95 4.95 1.55 -0.68
C ILE A 95 6.43 1.76 -0.40
N SER A 96 7.24 0.69 -0.38
CA SER A 96 8.67 0.77 -0.07
C SER A 96 9.45 1.66 -1.05
N LYS A 97 9.09 1.66 -2.33
CA LYS A 97 9.69 2.55 -3.35
C LYS A 97 9.46 4.04 -3.09
N LYS A 98 8.47 4.38 -2.27
CA LYS A 98 8.14 5.76 -1.90
C LYS A 98 8.76 6.19 -0.57
N VAL A 99 9.40 5.28 0.15
CA VAL A 99 10.09 5.59 1.40
C VAL A 99 11.35 6.37 1.05
N VAL A 100 11.38 7.62 1.48
CA VAL A 100 12.57 8.46 1.38
C VAL A 100 13.45 8.19 2.60
N GLN A 101 14.75 8.00 2.37
CA GLN A 101 15.68 7.87 3.49
C GLN A 101 15.74 9.21 4.26
N PRO A 102 15.65 9.19 5.59
CA PRO A 102 15.74 10.41 6.37
C PRO A 102 17.15 11.02 6.23
N SER A 103 17.22 12.35 6.25
CA SER A 103 18.50 13.05 6.29
C SER A 103 19.20 12.78 7.63
N ILE A 104 20.53 12.59 7.59
CA ILE A 104 21.36 12.38 8.79
C ILE A 104 21.79 13.77 9.31
N PRO A 105 21.23 14.27 10.42
CA PRO A 105 21.62 15.55 10.99
C PRO A 105 23.07 15.51 11.49
N LYS A 106 23.85 16.57 11.24
CA LYS A 106 25.20 16.70 11.80
C LYS A 106 25.15 17.01 13.31
N GLY A 107 26.18 16.59 14.05
CA GLY A 107 26.34 16.92 15.48
C GLY A 107 25.56 16.05 16.45
N LYS A 108 24.93 14.97 16.00
CA LYS A 108 24.25 13.99 16.85
C LYS A 108 25.05 12.71 17.02
N ILE A 109 24.75 11.95 18.07
CA ILE A 109 25.41 10.67 18.36
C ILE A 109 24.55 9.55 17.76
N TYR A 110 25.20 8.71 16.96
CA TYR A 110 24.55 7.57 16.30
C TYR A 110 25.11 6.26 16.82
N GLN A 111 24.25 5.28 16.95
CA GLN A 111 24.60 3.89 17.27
C GLN A 111 24.31 3.05 16.03
N VAL A 112 25.31 2.28 15.59
CA VAL A 112 25.16 1.33 14.47
C VAL A 112 25.04 -0.07 15.07
N ASP A 113 24.08 -0.83 14.57
CA ASP A 113 23.83 -2.19 15.01
C ASP A 113 23.48 -3.09 13.79
N GLU A 114 23.60 -4.41 13.96
CA GLU A 114 23.37 -5.40 12.93
C GLU A 114 22.33 -6.44 13.37
N ILE A 115 21.37 -6.73 12.50
CA ILE A 115 20.44 -7.83 12.68
C ILE A 115 20.73 -8.90 11.64
N ARG A 116 20.99 -10.13 12.09
CA ARG A 116 21.10 -11.31 11.25
C ARG A 116 19.75 -12.01 11.13
N THR A 117 19.28 -12.18 9.91
CA THR A 117 18.04 -12.90 9.61
C THR A 117 18.20 -13.80 8.39
N TYR A 118 17.16 -14.51 8.00
CA TYR A 118 17.15 -15.36 6.81
C TYR A 118 15.81 -15.27 6.09
N VAL A 119 15.82 -15.54 4.78
CA VAL A 119 14.59 -15.62 3.98
C VAL A 119 14.43 -17.03 3.47
N ILE A 120 13.28 -17.66 3.81
CA ILE A 120 12.87 -19.01 3.41
C ILE A 120 13.74 -20.11 4.05
N ARG A 121 15.06 -20.04 3.92
CA ARG A 121 16.00 -21.07 4.38
C ARG A 121 17.08 -20.44 5.26
N LYS A 122 17.48 -21.17 6.32
CA LYS A 122 18.49 -20.72 7.31
C LYS A 122 19.91 -20.55 6.73
N ASP A 123 20.20 -21.21 5.60
CA ASP A 123 21.46 -21.06 4.86
C ASP A 123 21.54 -19.78 4.03
N LYS A 124 20.40 -19.09 3.78
CA LYS A 124 20.34 -17.82 3.07
C LYS A 124 20.27 -16.66 4.05
N LEU A 125 21.39 -16.36 4.68
CA LEU A 125 21.51 -15.28 5.65
C LEU A 125 21.40 -13.90 4.94
N ILE A 126 20.69 -13.02 5.60
CA ILE A 126 20.59 -11.61 5.24
C ILE A 126 21.00 -10.79 6.46
N TRP A 127 21.81 -9.80 6.22
CA TRP A 127 22.26 -8.84 7.23
C TRP A 127 21.54 -7.51 7.01
N ILE A 128 21.01 -6.98 8.09
CA ILE A 128 20.40 -5.65 8.12
C ILE A 128 21.26 -4.81 9.06
N VAL A 129 22.01 -3.88 8.48
CA VAL A 129 22.78 -2.89 9.24
C VAL A 129 21.95 -1.63 9.33
N TYR A 130 21.78 -1.08 10.50
CA TYR A 130 21.01 0.15 10.68
C TYR A 130 21.68 1.09 11.67
N ALA A 131 21.46 2.38 11.46
CA ALA A 131 21.94 3.44 12.33
C ALA A 131 20.76 4.08 13.07
N LEU A 132 20.88 4.16 14.40
CA LEU A 132 19.91 4.80 15.29
C LEU A 132 20.47 6.10 15.83
N GLU A 133 19.67 7.13 15.88
CA GLU A 133 19.96 8.30 16.71
C GLU A 133 19.79 7.93 18.19
N LYS A 134 20.84 8.12 18.99
CA LYS A 134 20.90 7.64 20.39
C LYS A 134 19.79 8.24 21.27
N GLN A 135 19.42 9.49 21.07
CA GLN A 135 18.41 10.17 21.89
C GLN A 135 16.99 9.83 21.47
N SER A 136 16.65 9.96 20.19
CA SER A 136 15.29 9.75 19.70
C SER A 136 14.95 8.29 19.42
N LYS A 137 15.97 7.41 19.36
CA LYS A 137 15.86 6.00 18.93
C LYS A 137 15.28 5.81 17.53
N ASN A 138 15.29 6.85 16.72
CA ASN A 138 14.84 6.78 15.34
C ASN A 138 15.92 6.17 14.44
N VAL A 139 15.50 5.28 13.54
CA VAL A 139 16.36 4.76 12.48
C VAL A 139 16.59 5.87 11.46
N VAL A 140 17.85 6.26 11.27
CA VAL A 140 18.25 7.32 10.33
C VAL A 140 18.82 6.76 9.03
N SER A 141 19.24 5.52 9.03
CA SER A 141 19.71 4.84 7.80
C SER A 141 19.69 3.34 8.01
N PHE A 142 19.55 2.58 6.93
CA PHE A 142 19.71 1.13 6.96
C PHE A 142 20.24 0.62 5.62
N ASN A 143 20.91 -0.52 5.67
CA ASN A 143 21.34 -1.27 4.49
C ASN A 143 21.00 -2.74 4.68
N ILE A 144 20.57 -3.40 3.59
CA ILE A 144 20.22 -4.82 3.57
C ILE A 144 21.10 -5.51 2.54
N GLY A 145 21.83 -6.53 2.96
CA GLY A 145 22.74 -7.23 2.07
C GLY A 145 23.09 -8.64 2.55
N ARG A 146 23.92 -9.28 1.73
CA ARG A 146 24.64 -10.50 2.10
C ARG A 146 26.05 -10.08 2.49
N ARG A 147 26.62 -10.78 3.47
CA ARG A 147 28.02 -10.62 3.87
C ARG A 147 28.89 -11.47 2.99
#